data_0f56f63506ce1d70ebe46f5f7f1d9e25
#
_entry.id   0f56f63506ce1d70ebe46f5f7f1d9e25
#
_cell.length_a   1.000
_cell.length_b   1.000
_cell.length_c   1.000
_cell.angle_alpha   90.00
_cell.angle_beta   90.00
_cell.angle_gamma   90.00
#
_symmetry.space_group_name_H-M   'P 1'
#
loop_
_entity.id
_entity.type
_entity.pdbx_description
1 polymer ?
#
loop_
_entity_poly.entity_id
_entity_poly.type
_entity_poly.pdbx_seq_one_letter_code
_entity_poly.pdbx_strand_id
1 'polypeptide(L)'
;MDLTPMWFGVYKALKYLLYPLSWILIAGLLALLTACLPVSPGRRTWVRRLLFLTVLLLLLTATPVLSLLYIALLETQYPSFQPTSTSKFDAVVVLAGGIFQKGSLRPADEVSDASRQRTGCGSDLWRQNLAPKLLLTGGDATVFQTGLMESHEMKRWALRLGVPESAILIEENSRTTYENAVQTKAMLGSGHILLVTAAYHLPRAVRLFEKQGFVVTPFPCGYESQHTPQQAWEQATLFDFLPTAKALLITTQAVDEVAGIIVYWLAGKL
;
A
#
# COMPACT_ATOMS: atom_id res chain seq x y z
N MET A 1 -13.21 -0.11 15.64
CA MET A 1 -12.77 1.03 16.48
C MET A 1 -12.91 2.26 15.62
N ASP A 2 -13.93 3.04 15.85
CA ASP A 2 -14.02 4.37 15.24
C ASP A 2 -12.96 5.24 15.90
N LEU A 3 -11.80 5.30 15.28
CA LEU A 3 -10.73 6.17 15.74
C LEU A 3 -11.21 7.61 15.56
N THR A 4 -11.33 8.35 16.67
CA THR A 4 -11.54 9.79 16.57
C THR A 4 -10.44 10.41 15.70
N PRO A 5 -10.66 11.57 15.06
CA PRO A 5 -9.63 12.21 14.21
C PRO A 5 -8.27 12.37 14.91
N MET A 6 -8.30 12.65 16.22
CA MET A 6 -7.08 12.76 17.04
C MET A 6 -6.32 11.43 17.13
N TRP A 7 -6.99 10.32 17.45
CA TRP A 7 -6.35 8.99 17.53
C TRP A 7 -5.87 8.49 16.19
N PHE A 8 -6.60 8.80 15.11
CA PHE A 8 -6.17 8.51 13.75
C PHE A 8 -4.89 9.29 13.37
N GLY A 9 -4.81 10.57 13.79
CA GLY A 9 -3.60 11.38 13.64
C GLY A 9 -2.40 10.81 14.41
N VAL A 10 -2.60 10.40 15.67
CA VAL A 10 -1.57 9.73 16.48
C VAL A 10 -1.11 8.43 15.82
N TYR A 11 -2.04 7.60 15.36
CA TYR A 11 -1.72 6.37 14.62
C TYR A 11 -0.85 6.67 13.39
N LYS A 12 -1.24 7.66 12.57
CA LYS A 12 -0.44 8.06 11.40
C LYS A 12 0.94 8.59 11.81
N ALA A 13 1.03 9.39 12.86
CA ALA A 13 2.32 9.91 13.33
C ALA A 13 3.25 8.78 13.81
N LEU A 14 2.72 7.83 14.60
CA LEU A 14 3.48 6.65 15.04
C LEU A 14 3.94 5.79 13.87
N LYS A 15 3.13 5.70 12.81
CA LYS A 15 3.48 4.98 11.58
C LYS A 15 4.74 5.56 10.92
N TYR A 16 4.94 6.89 10.93
CA TYR A 16 6.17 7.51 10.41
C TYR A 16 7.44 7.09 11.16
N LEU A 17 7.34 6.74 12.45
CA LEU A 17 8.49 6.21 13.20
C LEU A 17 8.91 4.82 12.74
N LEU A 18 8.03 4.07 12.07
CA LEU A 18 8.35 2.77 11.48
C LEU A 18 9.05 2.88 10.11
N TYR A 19 9.09 4.08 9.52
CA TYR A 19 9.66 4.24 8.20
C TYR A 19 11.20 4.25 8.22
N PRO A 20 11.85 3.59 7.25
CA PRO A 20 13.30 3.50 7.18
C PRO A 20 14.01 4.87 7.21
N LEU A 21 13.45 5.88 6.54
CA LEU A 21 14.00 7.24 6.56
C LEU A 21 14.07 7.81 7.96
N SER A 22 13.07 7.56 8.81
CA SER A 22 13.08 8.02 10.21
C SER A 22 14.20 7.37 11.00
N TRP A 23 14.48 6.10 10.79
CA TRP A 23 15.60 5.40 11.46
C TRP A 23 16.96 6.00 11.06
N ILE A 24 17.15 6.27 9.76
CA ILE A 24 18.34 6.90 9.22
C ILE A 24 18.55 8.29 9.85
N LEU A 25 17.48 9.11 9.87
CA LEU A 25 17.53 10.46 10.43
C LEU A 25 17.78 10.44 11.95
N ILE A 26 17.13 9.54 12.70
CA ILE A 26 17.34 9.42 14.16
C ILE A 26 18.79 9.01 14.44
N ALA A 27 19.32 8.01 13.74
CA ALA A 27 20.72 7.57 13.93
C ALA A 27 21.72 8.70 13.62
N GLY A 28 21.50 9.42 12.51
CA GLY A 28 22.32 10.57 12.11
C GLY A 28 22.23 11.73 13.11
N LEU A 29 21.04 12.07 13.59
CA LEU A 29 20.83 13.11 14.59
C LEU A 29 21.51 12.74 15.92
N LEU A 30 21.37 11.49 16.36
CA LEU A 30 22.06 11.01 17.57
C LEU A 30 23.58 11.08 17.41
N ALA A 31 24.13 10.81 16.23
CA ALA A 31 25.55 10.97 15.95
C ALA A 31 25.98 12.42 16.09
N LEU A 32 25.20 13.37 15.52
CA LEU A 32 25.47 14.81 15.63
C LEU A 32 25.38 15.31 17.08
N LEU A 33 24.30 14.95 17.78
CA LEU A 33 24.13 15.34 19.20
C LEU A 33 25.28 14.81 20.06
N THR A 34 25.67 13.54 19.85
CA THR A 34 26.81 12.94 20.56
C THR A 34 28.12 13.69 20.25
N ALA A 35 28.30 14.13 19.01
CA ALA A 35 29.48 14.88 18.60
C ALA A 35 29.56 16.29 19.27
N CYS A 36 28.41 16.88 19.61
CA CYS A 36 28.32 18.17 20.30
C CYS A 36 28.55 18.10 21.83
N LEU A 37 28.50 16.88 22.43
CA LEU A 37 28.75 16.71 23.87
C LEU A 37 30.21 16.98 24.24
N PRO A 38 30.51 17.28 25.53
CA PRO A 38 31.89 17.42 26.03
C PRO A 38 32.75 16.21 25.68
N VAL A 39 34.01 16.43 25.42
CA VAL A 39 34.97 15.36 25.05
C VAL A 39 35.13 14.38 26.20
N SER A 40 34.80 13.12 25.91
CA SER A 40 34.95 11.98 26.81
C SER A 40 35.62 10.81 26.07
N PRO A 41 36.29 9.87 26.76
CA PRO A 41 36.95 8.74 26.10
C PRO A 41 36.06 7.89 25.19
N GLY A 42 34.79 7.75 25.54
CA GLY A 42 33.82 6.97 24.76
C GLY A 42 33.14 7.72 23.59
N ARG A 43 33.14 9.06 23.60
CA ARG A 43 32.39 9.88 22.62
C ARG A 43 32.74 9.54 21.17
N ARG A 44 34.05 9.50 20.85
CA ARG A 44 34.52 9.22 19.48
C ARG A 44 34.04 7.83 18.98
N THR A 45 34.02 6.86 19.88
CA THR A 45 33.55 5.50 19.56
C THR A 45 32.03 5.49 19.26
N TRP A 46 31.23 6.18 20.08
CA TRP A 46 29.79 6.28 19.87
C TRP A 46 29.45 7.04 18.59
N VAL A 47 30.12 8.17 18.32
CA VAL A 47 29.93 8.91 17.05
C VAL A 47 30.22 8.01 15.85
N ARG A 48 31.33 7.28 15.87
CA ARG A 48 31.66 6.34 14.77
C ARG A 48 30.61 5.23 14.62
N ARG A 49 30.13 4.63 15.71
CA ARG A 49 29.10 3.58 15.67
C ARG A 49 27.79 4.11 15.11
N LEU A 50 27.36 5.28 15.52
CA LEU A 50 26.11 5.91 15.05
C LEU A 50 26.21 6.30 13.56
N LEU A 51 27.34 6.85 13.12
CA LEU A 51 27.58 7.14 11.70
C LEU A 51 27.61 5.85 10.87
N PHE A 52 28.27 4.80 11.36
CA PHE A 52 28.25 3.50 10.69
C PHE A 52 26.82 2.95 10.59
N LEU A 53 26.04 3.02 11.67
CA LEU A 53 24.63 2.61 11.67
C LEU A 53 23.80 3.41 10.67
N THR A 54 24.00 4.74 10.60
CA THR A 54 23.30 5.61 9.64
C THR A 54 23.57 5.16 8.20
N VAL A 55 24.85 4.94 7.86
CA VAL A 55 25.24 4.49 6.52
C VAL A 55 24.72 3.08 6.25
N LEU A 56 24.82 2.17 7.22
CA LEU A 56 24.30 0.81 7.09
C LEU A 56 22.79 0.79 6.84
N LEU A 57 22.02 1.56 7.62
CA LEU A 57 20.57 1.68 7.43
C LEU A 57 20.25 2.24 6.03
N LEU A 58 20.97 3.26 5.58
CA LEU A 58 20.80 3.82 4.24
C LEU A 58 21.04 2.75 3.17
N LEU A 59 22.14 2.01 3.25
CA LEU A 59 22.47 0.97 2.29
C LEU A 59 21.45 -0.16 2.30
N LEU A 60 21.03 -0.63 3.47
CA LEU A 60 20.05 -1.70 3.59
C LEU A 60 18.65 -1.32 3.08
N THR A 61 18.28 -0.05 3.16
CA THR A 61 16.92 0.39 2.84
C THR A 61 16.78 1.14 1.52
N ALA A 62 17.85 1.72 0.99
CA ALA A 62 17.84 2.50 -0.24
C ALA A 62 18.55 1.81 -1.42
N THR A 63 19.10 0.61 -1.25
CA THR A 63 19.74 -0.15 -2.32
C THR A 63 18.69 -0.90 -3.17
N PRO A 64 18.64 -0.69 -4.51
CA PRO A 64 17.62 -1.26 -5.39
C PRO A 64 17.47 -2.78 -5.26
N VAL A 65 18.57 -3.55 -5.35
CA VAL A 65 18.49 -5.02 -5.27
C VAL A 65 17.86 -5.50 -3.97
N LEU A 66 18.15 -4.86 -2.83
CA LEU A 66 17.56 -5.22 -1.54
C LEU A 66 16.09 -4.81 -1.46
N SER A 67 15.75 -3.60 -1.92
CA SER A 67 14.35 -3.14 -1.91
C SER A 67 13.45 -4.03 -2.78
N LEU A 68 13.94 -4.46 -3.94
CA LEU A 68 13.22 -5.39 -4.81
C LEU A 68 13.09 -6.78 -4.20
N LEU A 69 14.10 -7.26 -3.47
CA LEU A 69 13.99 -8.50 -2.71
C LEU A 69 12.90 -8.41 -1.63
N TYR A 70 12.85 -7.31 -0.86
CA TYR A 70 11.86 -7.14 0.20
C TYR A 70 10.44 -7.09 -0.35
N ILE A 71 10.20 -6.33 -1.41
CA ILE A 71 8.86 -6.20 -1.98
C ILE A 71 8.43 -7.49 -2.70
N ALA A 72 9.34 -8.17 -3.38
CA ALA A 72 9.06 -9.41 -4.10
C ALA A 72 8.61 -10.54 -3.15
N LEU A 73 9.07 -10.57 -1.89
CA LEU A 73 8.58 -11.51 -0.88
C LEU A 73 7.07 -11.35 -0.58
N LEU A 74 6.53 -10.15 -0.79
CA LEU A 74 5.09 -9.90 -0.66
C LEU A 74 4.37 -10.21 -1.98
N GLU A 75 4.93 -9.76 -3.10
CA GLU A 75 4.29 -9.83 -4.42
C GLU A 75 4.21 -11.25 -4.98
N THR A 76 5.15 -12.13 -4.63
CA THR A 76 5.17 -13.53 -5.09
C THR A 76 4.19 -14.44 -4.35
N GLN A 77 3.55 -13.97 -3.28
CA GLN A 77 2.53 -14.76 -2.56
C GLN A 77 1.27 -14.97 -3.40
N TYR A 78 0.96 -14.06 -4.32
CA TYR A 78 -0.19 -14.15 -5.22
C TYR A 78 0.27 -13.92 -6.66
N PRO A 79 0.46 -15.00 -7.44
CA PRO A 79 0.86 -14.89 -8.85
C PRO A 79 -0.25 -14.22 -9.68
N SER A 80 0.11 -13.76 -10.87
CA SER A 80 -0.85 -13.16 -11.80
C SER A 80 -2.01 -14.11 -12.08
N PHE A 81 -3.23 -13.64 -11.80
CA PHE A 81 -4.46 -14.39 -12.09
C PHE A 81 -4.80 -14.27 -13.56
N GLN A 82 -5.02 -15.41 -14.20
CA GLN A 82 -5.55 -15.48 -15.56
C GLN A 82 -6.99 -15.98 -15.50
N PRO A 83 -7.97 -15.10 -15.73
CA PRO A 83 -9.37 -15.51 -15.73
C PRO A 83 -9.66 -16.49 -16.87
N THR A 84 -10.41 -17.53 -16.59
CA THR A 84 -10.99 -18.43 -17.60
C THR A 84 -12.40 -17.99 -17.95
N SER A 85 -12.92 -18.41 -19.10
CA SER A 85 -14.29 -18.08 -19.53
C SER A 85 -15.38 -18.58 -18.56
N THR A 86 -15.05 -19.56 -17.72
CA THR A 86 -15.95 -20.11 -16.69
C THR A 86 -15.85 -19.41 -15.35
N SER A 87 -14.83 -18.54 -15.14
CA SER A 87 -14.67 -17.80 -13.89
C SER A 87 -15.81 -16.80 -13.72
N LYS A 88 -16.54 -16.90 -12.62
CA LYS A 88 -17.63 -15.98 -12.26
C LYS A 88 -17.49 -15.55 -10.81
N PHE A 89 -17.67 -14.26 -10.59
CA PHE A 89 -17.59 -13.62 -9.28
C PHE A 89 -18.85 -12.79 -9.03
N ASP A 90 -19.20 -12.56 -7.77
CA ASP A 90 -20.33 -11.72 -7.41
C ASP A 90 -20.02 -10.23 -7.64
N ALA A 91 -18.76 -9.85 -7.43
CA ALA A 91 -18.27 -8.51 -7.73
C ALA A 91 -16.76 -8.49 -8.00
N VAL A 92 -16.32 -7.53 -8.81
CA VAL A 92 -14.94 -7.05 -8.82
C VAL A 92 -14.85 -5.96 -7.77
N VAL A 93 -14.00 -6.13 -6.76
CA VAL A 93 -13.79 -5.18 -5.67
C VAL A 93 -12.42 -4.53 -5.83
N VAL A 94 -12.39 -3.20 -5.99
CA VAL A 94 -11.16 -2.44 -6.22
C VAL A 94 -10.86 -1.57 -5.01
N LEU A 95 -9.69 -1.79 -4.40
CA LEU A 95 -9.24 -0.96 -3.28
C LEU A 95 -8.61 0.34 -3.77
N ALA A 96 -9.01 1.44 -3.17
CA ALA A 96 -8.39 2.74 -3.40
C ALA A 96 -6.89 2.75 -3.05
N GLY A 97 -6.16 3.68 -3.65
CA GLY A 97 -4.71 3.83 -3.48
C GLY A 97 -4.28 5.28 -3.33
N GLY A 98 -5.23 6.18 -3.08
CA GLY A 98 -4.99 7.59 -2.85
C GLY A 98 -5.67 8.51 -3.88
N ILE A 99 -5.64 9.80 -3.56
CA ILE A 99 -6.21 10.88 -4.35
C ILE A 99 -5.24 12.06 -4.40
N PHE A 100 -5.18 12.74 -5.52
CA PHE A 100 -4.51 14.02 -5.66
C PHE A 100 -5.53 15.13 -5.46
N GLN A 101 -5.37 15.93 -4.43
CA GLN A 101 -6.27 17.02 -4.12
C GLN A 101 -6.07 18.19 -5.07
N LYS A 102 -7.18 18.90 -5.39
CA LYS A 102 -7.14 20.19 -6.08
C LYS A 102 -6.28 21.19 -5.32
N GLY A 103 -5.67 22.11 -6.05
CA GLY A 103 -4.84 23.16 -5.51
C GLY A 103 -4.60 24.25 -6.56
N SER A 104 -3.70 25.18 -6.27
CA SER A 104 -3.39 26.29 -7.20
C SER A 104 -2.91 25.83 -8.58
N LEU A 105 -2.23 24.68 -8.65
CA LEU A 105 -1.71 24.10 -9.89
C LEU A 105 -2.58 22.97 -10.45
N ARG A 106 -3.50 22.44 -9.67
CA ARG A 106 -4.42 21.36 -10.06
C ARG A 106 -5.85 21.84 -9.89
N PRO A 107 -6.60 22.01 -10.99
CA PRO A 107 -7.93 22.64 -10.94
C PRO A 107 -9.02 21.73 -10.34
N ALA A 108 -8.81 20.42 -10.32
CA ALA A 108 -9.77 19.44 -9.81
C ALA A 108 -9.08 18.32 -9.01
N ASP A 109 -9.87 17.64 -8.18
CA ASP A 109 -9.43 16.40 -7.53
C ASP A 109 -9.30 15.29 -8.56
N GLU A 110 -8.28 14.46 -8.43
CA GLU A 110 -7.99 13.38 -9.36
C GLU A 110 -7.56 12.10 -8.63
N VAL A 111 -7.89 10.94 -9.19
CA VAL A 111 -7.33 9.67 -8.71
C VAL A 111 -5.80 9.69 -8.75
N SER A 112 -5.15 9.19 -7.72
CA SER A 112 -3.71 8.94 -7.74
C SER A 112 -3.36 7.91 -8.83
N ASP A 113 -2.07 7.81 -9.17
CA ASP A 113 -1.62 6.81 -10.16
C ASP A 113 -1.97 5.39 -9.71
N ALA A 114 -1.85 5.09 -8.42
CA ALA A 114 -2.23 3.79 -7.87
C ALA A 114 -3.74 3.52 -8.01
N SER A 115 -4.60 4.48 -7.66
CA SER A 115 -6.06 4.33 -7.82
C SER A 115 -6.45 4.26 -9.30
N ARG A 116 -5.77 5.01 -10.17
CA ARG A 116 -5.97 5.00 -11.62
C ARG A 116 -5.67 3.62 -12.21
N GLN A 117 -4.51 3.06 -11.87
CA GLN A 117 -4.10 1.74 -12.32
C GLN A 117 -5.09 0.65 -11.84
N ARG A 118 -5.41 0.63 -10.55
CA ARG A 118 -6.30 -0.36 -9.95
C ARG A 118 -7.72 -0.28 -10.52
N THR A 119 -8.25 0.95 -10.70
CA THR A 119 -9.57 1.14 -11.33
C THR A 119 -9.55 0.70 -12.79
N GLY A 120 -8.44 0.92 -13.52
CA GLY A 120 -8.23 0.40 -14.86
C GLY A 120 -8.30 -1.14 -14.90
N CYS A 121 -7.51 -1.82 -14.07
CA CYS A 121 -7.55 -3.28 -13.95
C CYS A 121 -8.97 -3.78 -13.64
N GLY A 122 -9.66 -3.17 -12.65
CA GLY A 122 -11.02 -3.55 -12.28
C GLY A 122 -12.03 -3.36 -13.42
N SER A 123 -11.90 -2.26 -14.16
CA SER A 123 -12.75 -1.97 -15.32
C SER A 123 -12.53 -2.98 -16.45
N ASP A 124 -11.29 -3.41 -16.69
CA ASP A 124 -10.95 -4.43 -17.67
C ASP A 124 -11.53 -5.80 -17.30
N LEU A 125 -11.45 -6.19 -16.02
CA LEU A 125 -12.03 -7.42 -15.50
C LEU A 125 -13.56 -7.42 -15.62
N TRP A 126 -14.20 -6.27 -15.32
CA TRP A 126 -15.63 -6.13 -15.50
C TRP A 126 -16.03 -6.27 -16.99
N ARG A 127 -15.28 -5.64 -17.92
CA ARG A 127 -15.52 -5.76 -19.38
C ARG A 127 -15.39 -7.19 -19.89
N GLN A 128 -14.59 -8.03 -19.24
CA GLN A 128 -14.49 -9.47 -19.53
C GLN A 128 -15.70 -10.25 -18.99
N ASN A 129 -16.73 -9.59 -18.46
CA ASN A 129 -17.94 -10.19 -17.89
C ASN A 129 -17.66 -11.19 -16.75
N LEU A 130 -16.60 -10.97 -15.98
CA LEU A 130 -16.25 -11.83 -14.84
C LEU A 130 -17.18 -11.63 -13.65
N ALA A 131 -17.77 -10.44 -13.51
CA ALA A 131 -18.73 -10.11 -12.47
C ALA A 131 -19.76 -9.08 -12.96
N PRO A 132 -21.00 -9.07 -12.42
CA PRO A 132 -22.02 -8.09 -12.79
C PRO A 132 -21.77 -6.70 -12.22
N LYS A 133 -21.00 -6.59 -11.14
CA LYS A 133 -20.74 -5.34 -10.41
C LYS A 133 -19.25 -5.05 -10.28
N LEU A 134 -18.93 -3.76 -10.38
CA LEU A 134 -17.63 -3.17 -10.04
C LEU A 134 -17.81 -2.35 -8.77
N LEU A 135 -17.30 -2.81 -7.65
CA LEU A 135 -17.32 -2.07 -6.37
C LEU A 135 -15.99 -1.36 -6.18
N LEU A 136 -16.04 -0.05 -6.01
CA LEU A 136 -14.90 0.84 -5.75
C LEU A 136 -14.96 1.25 -4.28
N THR A 137 -13.97 0.87 -3.48
CA THR A 137 -13.99 1.09 -2.04
C THR A 137 -12.85 1.99 -1.60
N GLY A 138 -13.19 3.03 -0.83
CA GLY A 138 -12.27 4.00 -0.26
C GLY A 138 -12.95 5.32 0.05
N GLY A 139 -13.01 5.67 1.33
CA GLY A 139 -13.53 6.93 1.83
C GLY A 139 -12.44 8.00 1.96
N ASP A 140 -12.64 8.94 2.88
CA ASP A 140 -11.68 9.99 3.20
C ASP A 140 -10.62 9.47 4.19
N ALA A 141 -9.49 9.00 3.66
CA ALA A 141 -8.35 8.55 4.44
C ALA A 141 -7.44 9.70 4.94
N THR A 142 -7.83 10.96 4.78
CA THR A 142 -7.07 12.11 5.30
C THR A 142 -7.20 12.21 6.82
N VAL A 143 -6.20 12.82 7.48
CA VAL A 143 -6.21 12.99 8.95
C VAL A 143 -7.36 13.90 9.38
N PHE A 144 -7.58 14.99 8.64
CA PHE A 144 -8.53 16.05 9.00
C PHE A 144 -9.92 15.87 8.37
N GLN A 145 -10.16 14.78 7.64
CA GLN A 145 -11.41 14.50 6.96
C GLN A 145 -11.87 15.72 6.10
N THR A 146 -11.24 15.85 4.96
CA THR A 146 -11.50 16.96 4.01
C THR A 146 -12.76 16.77 3.18
N GLY A 147 -13.47 15.64 3.36
CA GLY A 147 -14.66 15.27 2.58
C GLY A 147 -14.34 14.70 1.19
N LEU A 148 -13.08 14.39 0.92
CA LEU A 148 -12.62 13.83 -0.35
C LEU A 148 -12.71 12.31 -0.33
N MET A 149 -13.76 11.77 -0.93
CA MET A 149 -13.98 10.33 -1.03
C MET A 149 -13.22 9.76 -2.24
N GLU A 150 -12.26 8.86 -2.00
CA GLU A 150 -11.46 8.26 -3.08
C GLU A 150 -12.34 7.49 -4.07
N SER A 151 -13.35 6.76 -3.59
CA SER A 151 -14.30 6.00 -4.42
C SER A 151 -15.07 6.85 -5.43
N HIS A 152 -15.35 8.11 -5.12
CA HIS A 152 -16.03 9.04 -6.06
C HIS A 152 -15.13 9.36 -7.26
N GLU A 153 -13.84 9.62 -7.02
CA GLU A 153 -12.91 9.88 -8.10
C GLU A 153 -12.64 8.61 -8.93
N MET A 154 -12.55 7.45 -8.26
CA MET A 154 -12.45 6.17 -8.96
C MET A 154 -13.68 5.90 -9.83
N LYS A 155 -14.90 6.24 -9.35
CA LYS A 155 -16.15 6.15 -10.15
C LYS A 155 -16.05 7.03 -11.39
N ARG A 156 -15.64 8.30 -11.24
CA ARG A 156 -15.46 9.21 -12.39
C ARG A 156 -14.49 8.62 -13.42
N TRP A 157 -13.43 7.98 -12.95
CA TRP A 157 -12.46 7.33 -13.83
C TRP A 157 -13.04 6.07 -14.50
N ALA A 158 -13.75 5.20 -13.78
CA ALA A 158 -14.40 4.01 -14.34
C ALA A 158 -15.45 4.35 -15.41
N LEU A 159 -16.24 5.43 -15.20
CA LEU A 159 -17.17 5.96 -16.20
C LEU A 159 -16.45 6.37 -17.49
N ARG A 160 -15.31 7.06 -17.39
CA ARG A 160 -14.47 7.43 -18.55
C ARG A 160 -13.92 6.21 -19.29
N LEU A 161 -13.69 5.10 -18.58
CA LEU A 161 -13.27 3.83 -19.14
C LEU A 161 -14.44 3.01 -19.74
N GLY A 162 -15.67 3.56 -19.73
CA GLY A 162 -16.85 2.95 -20.35
C GLY A 162 -17.60 1.95 -19.48
N VAL A 163 -17.35 1.89 -18.18
CA VAL A 163 -18.17 1.09 -17.26
C VAL A 163 -19.48 1.86 -17.02
N PRO A 164 -20.67 1.27 -17.28
CA PRO A 164 -21.94 1.97 -17.07
C PRO A 164 -22.20 2.22 -15.59
N GLU A 165 -22.84 3.31 -15.28
CA GLU A 165 -23.12 3.71 -13.88
C GLU A 165 -23.91 2.64 -13.11
N SER A 166 -24.83 1.95 -13.79
CA SER A 166 -25.64 0.86 -13.22
C SER A 166 -24.83 -0.35 -12.74
N ALA A 167 -23.60 -0.51 -13.24
CA ALA A 167 -22.69 -1.59 -12.82
C ALA A 167 -21.76 -1.17 -11.67
N ILE A 168 -21.61 0.14 -11.43
CA ILE A 168 -20.67 0.66 -10.44
C ILE A 168 -21.35 0.78 -9.07
N LEU A 169 -20.70 0.24 -8.04
CA LEU A 169 -21.01 0.48 -6.64
C LEU A 169 -19.85 1.25 -6.01
N ILE A 170 -20.15 2.19 -5.13
CA ILE A 170 -19.13 2.93 -4.36
C ILE A 170 -19.32 2.68 -2.87
N GLU A 171 -18.20 2.49 -2.18
CA GLU A 171 -18.11 2.44 -0.73
C GLU A 171 -17.22 3.61 -0.29
N GLU A 172 -17.75 4.49 0.51
CA GLU A 172 -17.16 5.81 0.82
C GLU A 172 -16.87 6.06 2.30
N ASN A 173 -17.15 5.08 3.18
CA ASN A 173 -17.06 5.27 4.62
C ASN A 173 -15.73 4.77 5.21
N SER A 174 -15.00 3.95 4.48
CA SER A 174 -13.77 3.31 4.96
C SER A 174 -12.56 4.25 4.90
N ARG A 175 -11.73 4.18 5.94
CA ARG A 175 -10.46 4.94 6.06
C ARG A 175 -9.23 4.01 6.14
N THR A 176 -9.48 2.71 6.31
CA THR A 176 -8.46 1.67 6.46
C THR A 176 -8.86 0.44 5.66
N THR A 177 -7.89 -0.43 5.34
CA THR A 177 -8.16 -1.67 4.60
C THR A 177 -9.10 -2.62 5.37
N TYR A 178 -9.04 -2.62 6.69
CA TYR A 178 -10.00 -3.36 7.51
C TYR A 178 -11.42 -2.83 7.34
N GLU A 179 -11.60 -1.52 7.36
CA GLU A 179 -12.91 -0.90 7.15
C GLU A 179 -13.42 -1.14 5.72
N ASN A 180 -12.53 -1.12 4.71
CA ASN A 180 -12.91 -1.51 3.34
C ASN A 180 -13.57 -2.91 3.32
N ALA A 181 -12.96 -3.89 4.01
CA ALA A 181 -13.50 -5.24 4.08
C ALA A 181 -14.84 -5.29 4.83
N VAL A 182 -14.96 -4.59 5.97
CA VAL A 182 -16.20 -4.52 6.77
C VAL A 182 -17.32 -3.85 5.98
N GLN A 183 -17.07 -2.71 5.36
CA GLN A 183 -18.08 -1.96 4.60
C GLN A 183 -18.47 -2.67 3.32
N THR A 184 -17.51 -3.30 2.63
CA THR A 184 -17.82 -4.17 1.48
C THR A 184 -18.75 -5.31 1.90
N LYS A 185 -18.52 -5.92 3.09
CA LYS A 185 -19.39 -6.95 3.64
C LYS A 185 -20.80 -6.44 3.91
N ALA A 186 -20.93 -5.23 4.45
CA ALA A 186 -22.23 -4.61 4.68
C ALA A 186 -23.02 -4.37 3.39
N MET A 187 -22.31 -4.09 2.27
CA MET A 187 -22.93 -3.82 0.97
C MET A 187 -23.27 -5.08 0.17
N LEU A 188 -22.35 -6.05 0.13
CA LEU A 188 -22.47 -7.24 -0.73
C LEU A 188 -22.99 -8.49 0.01
N GLY A 189 -22.98 -8.48 1.32
CA GLY A 189 -23.18 -9.71 2.09
C GLY A 189 -21.92 -10.60 2.02
N SER A 190 -22.10 -11.90 1.87
CA SER A 190 -21.01 -12.85 1.61
C SER A 190 -21.03 -13.25 0.14
N GLY A 191 -19.90 -13.67 -0.38
CA GLY A 191 -19.81 -14.12 -1.76
C GLY A 191 -18.38 -14.34 -2.22
N HIS A 192 -18.23 -14.70 -3.47
CA HIS A 192 -16.96 -14.88 -4.15
C HIS A 192 -16.59 -13.59 -4.89
N ILE A 193 -15.57 -12.92 -4.44
CA ILE A 193 -15.13 -11.65 -5.00
C ILE A 193 -13.76 -11.75 -5.69
N LEU A 194 -13.58 -10.94 -6.73
CA LEU A 194 -12.30 -10.72 -7.36
C LEU A 194 -11.71 -9.43 -6.77
N LEU A 195 -10.70 -9.56 -5.91
CA LEU A 195 -10.12 -8.45 -5.15
C LEU A 195 -8.92 -7.85 -5.88
N VAL A 196 -9.04 -6.60 -6.29
CA VAL A 196 -8.06 -5.87 -7.10
C VAL A 196 -7.32 -4.83 -6.26
N THR A 197 -6.01 -5.01 -6.13
CA THR A 197 -5.11 -4.03 -5.51
C THR A 197 -3.66 -4.28 -5.98
N ALA A 198 -2.69 -3.46 -5.53
CA ALA A 198 -1.28 -3.71 -5.84
C ALA A 198 -0.82 -5.07 -5.29
N ALA A 199 0.09 -5.74 -6.01
CA ALA A 199 0.56 -7.09 -5.66
C ALA A 199 1.09 -7.17 -4.22
N TYR A 200 1.92 -6.21 -3.81
CA TYR A 200 2.49 -6.17 -2.45
C TYR A 200 1.44 -5.96 -1.34
N HIS A 201 0.27 -5.39 -1.68
CA HIS A 201 -0.82 -5.14 -0.74
C HIS A 201 -1.75 -6.34 -0.52
N LEU A 202 -1.79 -7.29 -1.48
CA LEU A 202 -2.67 -8.46 -1.44
C LEU A 202 -2.51 -9.32 -0.17
N PRO A 203 -1.30 -9.60 0.35
CA PRO A 203 -1.15 -10.44 1.55
C PRO A 203 -1.95 -9.96 2.76
N ARG A 204 -2.09 -8.65 2.92
CA ARG A 204 -2.88 -8.04 3.98
C ARG A 204 -4.36 -7.93 3.60
N ALA A 205 -4.65 -7.50 2.39
CA ALA A 205 -6.02 -7.26 1.94
C ALA A 205 -6.83 -8.57 1.89
N VAL A 206 -6.29 -9.63 1.29
CA VAL A 206 -6.97 -10.94 1.18
C VAL A 206 -7.39 -11.45 2.55
N ARG A 207 -6.46 -11.50 3.51
CA ARG A 207 -6.75 -12.00 4.86
C ARG A 207 -7.86 -11.19 5.57
N LEU A 208 -7.86 -9.87 5.38
CA LEU A 208 -8.90 -9.01 5.97
C LEU A 208 -10.28 -9.27 5.37
N PHE A 209 -10.36 -9.49 4.05
CA PHE A 209 -11.62 -9.82 3.38
C PHE A 209 -12.10 -11.24 3.69
N GLU A 210 -11.21 -12.22 3.72
CA GLU A 210 -11.53 -13.60 4.14
C GLU A 210 -12.05 -13.65 5.58
N LYS A 211 -11.47 -12.84 6.48
CA LYS A 211 -11.95 -12.72 7.86
C LYS A 211 -13.37 -12.18 7.96
N GLN A 212 -13.83 -11.39 6.97
CA GLN A 212 -15.23 -10.96 6.86
C GLN A 212 -16.13 -12.02 6.20
N GLY A 213 -15.60 -13.18 5.82
CA GLY A 213 -16.35 -14.29 5.27
C GLY A 213 -16.56 -14.23 3.75
N PHE A 214 -15.71 -13.51 3.02
CA PHE A 214 -15.64 -13.60 1.57
C PHE A 214 -14.79 -14.79 1.13
N VAL A 215 -15.16 -15.38 -0.01
CA VAL A 215 -14.23 -16.19 -0.79
C VAL A 215 -13.48 -15.24 -1.72
N VAL A 216 -12.18 -15.10 -1.52
CA VAL A 216 -11.39 -14.08 -2.23
C VAL A 216 -10.53 -14.72 -3.31
N THR A 217 -10.71 -14.27 -4.55
CA THR A 217 -9.72 -14.49 -5.61
C THR A 217 -8.91 -13.20 -5.74
N PRO A 218 -7.60 -13.23 -5.44
CA PRO A 218 -6.75 -12.04 -5.54
C PRO A 218 -6.41 -11.75 -7.00
N PHE A 219 -6.47 -10.47 -7.38
CA PHE A 219 -5.97 -9.99 -8.66
C PHE A 219 -4.89 -8.93 -8.42
N PRO A 220 -3.60 -9.27 -8.56
CA PRO A 220 -2.51 -8.32 -8.45
C PRO A 220 -2.55 -7.34 -9.63
N CYS A 221 -2.78 -6.07 -9.32
CA CYS A 221 -2.77 -4.98 -10.29
C CYS A 221 -1.55 -4.07 -10.03
N GLY A 222 -0.49 -4.30 -10.77
CA GLY A 222 0.78 -3.62 -10.60
C GLY A 222 1.74 -4.33 -9.65
N TYR A 223 2.96 -4.45 -10.11
CA TYR A 223 4.10 -4.99 -9.39
C TYR A 223 5.19 -3.93 -9.32
N GLU A 224 5.85 -3.79 -8.19
CA GLU A 224 7.07 -2.99 -8.05
C GLU A 224 8.30 -3.79 -8.52
N SER A 225 8.29 -5.11 -8.26
CA SER A 225 9.32 -6.02 -8.76
C SER A 225 8.89 -6.61 -10.11
N GLN A 226 9.84 -6.65 -11.06
CA GLN A 226 9.64 -7.33 -12.35
C GLN A 226 10.05 -8.81 -12.31
N HIS A 227 10.69 -9.22 -11.22
CA HIS A 227 11.36 -10.50 -11.07
C HIS A 227 11.01 -11.15 -9.73
N THR A 228 11.11 -12.49 -9.69
CA THR A 228 11.15 -13.19 -8.42
C THR A 228 12.41 -12.80 -7.63
N PRO A 229 12.46 -13.00 -6.30
CA PRO A 229 13.65 -12.68 -5.50
C PRO A 229 14.95 -13.26 -6.07
N GLN A 230 14.92 -14.51 -6.53
CA GLN A 230 16.07 -15.17 -7.12
C GLN A 230 16.51 -14.48 -8.43
N GLN A 231 15.57 -14.24 -9.35
CA GLN A 231 15.86 -13.57 -10.61
C GLN A 231 16.36 -12.14 -10.43
N ALA A 232 15.80 -11.41 -9.46
CA ALA A 232 16.24 -10.05 -9.12
C ALA A 232 17.71 -10.04 -8.66
N TRP A 233 18.14 -11.07 -7.93
CA TRP A 233 19.53 -11.22 -7.53
C TRP A 233 20.43 -11.62 -8.68
N GLU A 234 20.04 -12.61 -9.50
CA GLU A 234 20.81 -13.14 -10.62
C GLU A 234 21.01 -12.09 -11.73
N GLN A 235 20.07 -11.16 -11.90
CA GLN A 235 20.12 -10.11 -12.93
C GLN A 235 20.66 -8.78 -12.41
N ALA A 236 21.03 -8.71 -11.11
CA ALA A 236 21.51 -7.49 -10.50
C ALA A 236 22.82 -7.02 -11.17
N THR A 237 22.86 -5.76 -11.53
CA THR A 237 24.02 -5.06 -12.06
C THR A 237 24.72 -4.25 -10.98
N LEU A 238 25.93 -3.75 -11.25
CA LEU A 238 26.63 -2.89 -10.30
C LEU A 238 25.80 -1.65 -9.89
N PHE A 239 24.99 -1.13 -10.81
CA PHE A 239 24.13 0.04 -10.55
C PHE A 239 23.01 -0.25 -9.54
N ASP A 240 22.58 -1.50 -9.43
CA ASP A 240 21.53 -1.90 -8.49
C ASP A 240 22.01 -1.95 -7.03
N PHE A 241 23.31 -1.75 -6.79
CA PHE A 241 23.91 -1.59 -5.46
C PHE A 241 24.09 -0.12 -5.07
N LEU A 242 23.79 0.84 -5.95
CA LEU A 242 23.86 2.26 -5.61
C LEU A 242 22.53 2.75 -5.01
N PRO A 243 22.54 3.40 -3.83
CA PRO A 243 21.32 3.86 -3.16
C PRO A 243 20.50 4.83 -4.02
N THR A 244 19.17 4.65 -4.04
CA THR A 244 18.24 5.52 -4.75
C THR A 244 17.03 5.88 -3.89
N ALA A 245 16.41 7.03 -4.15
CA ALA A 245 15.19 7.44 -3.49
C ALA A 245 14.01 6.49 -3.80
N LYS A 246 13.97 5.93 -5.03
CA LYS A 246 12.95 4.95 -5.42
C LYS A 246 13.06 3.67 -4.59
N ALA A 247 14.27 3.15 -4.40
CA ALA A 247 14.50 1.96 -3.58
C ALA A 247 14.07 2.18 -2.12
N LEU A 248 14.36 3.36 -1.56
CA LEU A 248 13.91 3.72 -0.21
C LEU A 248 12.38 3.77 -0.11
N LEU A 249 11.69 4.27 -1.15
CA LEU A 249 10.23 4.26 -1.23
C LEU A 249 9.68 2.84 -1.27
N ILE A 250 10.22 1.96 -2.11
CA ILE A 250 9.80 0.55 -2.22
C ILE A 250 10.00 -0.18 -0.89
N THR A 251 11.15 0.02 -0.23
CA THR A 251 11.38 -0.54 1.12
C THR A 251 10.37 -0.01 2.13
N THR A 252 10.02 1.28 2.06
CA THR A 252 8.99 1.86 2.94
C THR A 252 7.62 1.21 2.72
N GLN A 253 7.24 0.93 1.48
CA GLN A 253 6.01 0.20 1.15
C GLN A 253 6.02 -1.23 1.73
N ALA A 254 7.14 -1.95 1.59
CA ALA A 254 7.27 -3.29 2.16
C ALA A 254 7.17 -3.29 3.70
N VAL A 255 7.84 -2.35 4.36
CA VAL A 255 7.76 -2.16 5.83
C VAL A 255 6.33 -1.83 6.25
N ASP A 256 5.63 -0.98 5.50
CA ASP A 256 4.25 -0.59 5.77
C ASP A 256 3.29 -1.77 5.73
N GLU A 257 3.43 -2.65 4.75
CA GLU A 257 2.60 -3.86 4.64
C GLU A 257 2.88 -4.85 5.74
N VAL A 258 4.16 -5.13 6.04
CA VAL A 258 4.53 -6.04 7.13
C VAL A 258 4.04 -5.51 8.48
N ALA A 259 4.26 -4.21 8.76
CA ALA A 259 3.75 -3.57 9.97
C ALA A 259 2.22 -3.63 10.05
N GLY A 260 1.52 -3.38 8.93
CA GLY A 260 0.06 -3.49 8.86
C GLY A 260 -0.43 -4.90 9.16
N ILE A 261 0.22 -5.94 8.63
CA ILE A 261 -0.10 -7.34 8.93
C ILE A 261 0.08 -7.62 10.43
N ILE A 262 1.21 -7.22 11.01
CA ILE A 262 1.48 -7.43 12.45
C ILE A 262 0.43 -6.73 13.31
N VAL A 263 0.12 -5.46 13.04
CA VAL A 263 -0.86 -4.67 13.80
C VAL A 263 -2.25 -5.32 13.74
N TYR A 264 -2.71 -5.74 12.57
CA TYR A 264 -4.01 -6.38 12.44
C TYR A 264 -4.04 -7.79 13.07
N TRP A 265 -2.94 -8.52 13.00
CA TRP A 265 -2.81 -9.80 13.69
C TRP A 265 -2.89 -9.64 15.22
N LEU A 266 -2.14 -8.70 15.80
CA LEU A 266 -2.19 -8.38 17.23
C LEU A 266 -3.58 -7.89 17.68
N ALA A 267 -4.31 -7.21 16.79
CA ALA A 267 -5.67 -6.75 17.02
C ALA A 267 -6.76 -7.85 16.84
N GLY A 268 -6.39 -9.09 16.47
CA GLY A 268 -7.31 -10.18 16.19
C GLY A 268 -8.19 -9.98 14.95
N LYS A 269 -7.72 -9.15 13.98
CA LYS A 269 -8.45 -8.78 12.77
C LYS A 269 -8.03 -9.58 11.52
N LEU A 270 -6.95 -10.37 11.62
CA LEU A 270 -6.49 -11.32 10.60
C LEU A 270 -6.79 -12.75 11.00
#